data_b8f3c3717823965e11f6431e771e0b27
#
_entry.id   b8f3c3717823965e11f6431e771e0b27
#
_cell.length_a   1.000
_cell.length_b   1.000
_cell.length_c   1.000
_cell.angle_alpha   90.00
_cell.angle_beta   90.00
_cell.angle_gamma   90.00
#
_symmetry.space_group_name_H-M   'P 1'
#
loop_
_entity.id
_entity.type
_entity.pdbx_description
1 polymer ?
#
loop_
_entity_poly.entity_id
_entity_poly.type
_entity_poly.pdbx_seq_one_letter_code
_entity_poly.pdbx_strand_id
1 'polypeptide(L)'
;MDPAKRELAKAIRNSVKDTLSDLSESYFKTPLELAVEQGKACREPLRMLLDLVLEFDRRLLAAKQERHLIDFSDMEHYALQILLKREKVEETGGTGTDHAETKYRIVPSDVAMEYRQYFQEILIDEYQDSNLVQEYLLSAISGEEEGRYNRFMVGDVKQSIYKFRLARPELFLEKYD
;
A
#
# COMPACT_ATOMS: atom_id res chain seq x y z
N MET A 1 -18.94 -30.23 -35.69
CA MET A 1 -18.42 -29.48 -34.56
C MET A 1 -17.94 -30.49 -33.51
N ASP A 2 -16.67 -30.46 -33.15
CA ASP A 2 -16.04 -31.40 -32.24
C ASP A 2 -16.77 -31.40 -30.87
N PRO A 3 -17.23 -32.60 -30.39
CA PRO A 3 -17.92 -32.71 -29.11
C PRO A 3 -17.15 -32.13 -27.93
N ALA A 4 -15.84 -32.29 -27.90
CA ALA A 4 -14.98 -31.77 -26.84
C ALA A 4 -14.97 -30.24 -26.80
N LYS A 5 -14.91 -29.58 -27.97
CA LYS A 5 -14.99 -28.12 -28.07
C LYS A 5 -16.35 -27.58 -27.63
N ARG A 6 -17.43 -28.35 -27.86
CA ARG A 6 -18.77 -27.96 -27.44
C ARG A 6 -18.91 -28.03 -25.91
N GLU A 7 -18.38 -29.06 -25.28
CA GLU A 7 -18.41 -29.18 -23.81
C GLU A 7 -17.52 -28.11 -23.13
N LEU A 8 -16.35 -27.83 -23.68
CA LEU A 8 -15.49 -26.75 -23.18
C LEU A 8 -16.21 -25.39 -23.26
N ALA A 9 -16.84 -25.09 -24.40
CA ALA A 9 -17.59 -23.84 -24.57
C ALA A 9 -18.76 -23.71 -23.57
N LYS A 10 -19.45 -24.82 -23.26
CA LYS A 10 -20.50 -24.84 -22.24
C LYS A 10 -19.95 -24.60 -20.84
N ALA A 11 -18.82 -25.25 -20.50
CA ALA A 11 -18.19 -25.08 -19.20
C ALA A 11 -17.74 -23.62 -18.97
N ILE A 12 -17.08 -22.99 -19.97
CA ILE A 12 -16.69 -21.59 -19.92
C ILE A 12 -17.93 -20.69 -19.77
N ARG A 13 -19.00 -20.92 -20.55
CA ARG A 13 -20.22 -20.12 -20.45
C ARG A 13 -20.87 -20.22 -19.08
N ASN A 14 -20.89 -21.40 -18.49
CA ASN A 14 -21.46 -21.59 -17.16
C ASN A 14 -20.60 -20.88 -16.09
N SER A 15 -19.30 -21.04 -16.13
CA SER A 15 -18.38 -20.32 -15.23
C SER A 15 -18.56 -18.79 -15.30
N VAL A 16 -18.69 -18.23 -16.50
CA VAL A 16 -18.97 -16.79 -16.68
C VAL A 16 -20.33 -16.40 -16.09
N LYS A 17 -21.36 -17.23 -16.30
CA LYS A 17 -22.69 -16.99 -15.72
C LYS A 17 -22.67 -17.00 -14.20
N ASP A 18 -22.00 -17.98 -13.60
CA ASP A 18 -21.89 -18.11 -12.15
C ASP A 18 -21.14 -16.90 -11.57
N THR A 19 -20.03 -16.51 -12.17
CA THR A 19 -19.27 -15.30 -11.77
C THR A 19 -20.11 -14.03 -11.88
N LEU A 20 -20.90 -13.87 -12.96
CA LEU A 20 -21.79 -12.71 -13.11
C LEU A 20 -22.93 -12.71 -12.08
N SER A 21 -23.47 -13.89 -11.76
CA SER A 21 -24.50 -14.02 -10.73
C SER A 21 -23.95 -13.62 -9.36
N ASP A 22 -22.78 -14.14 -8.99
CA ASP A 22 -22.11 -13.83 -7.73
C ASP A 22 -21.78 -12.33 -7.61
N LEU A 23 -21.27 -11.71 -8.68
CA LEU A 23 -21.03 -10.27 -8.72
C LEU A 23 -22.33 -9.48 -8.57
N SER A 24 -23.39 -9.88 -9.29
CA SER A 24 -24.69 -9.24 -9.19
C SER A 24 -25.26 -9.32 -7.78
N GLU A 25 -25.16 -10.49 -7.15
CA GLU A 25 -25.64 -10.69 -5.79
C GLU A 25 -24.77 -10.00 -4.73
N SER A 26 -23.50 -9.86 -4.96
CA SER A 26 -22.56 -9.25 -3.98
C SER A 26 -22.57 -7.73 -4.04
N TYR A 27 -22.63 -7.14 -5.25
CA TYR A 27 -22.36 -5.71 -5.44
C TYR A 27 -23.53 -4.92 -6.03
N PHE A 28 -24.50 -5.57 -6.70
CA PHE A 28 -25.57 -4.87 -7.44
C PHE A 28 -26.98 -5.16 -6.90
N LYS A 29 -27.09 -5.52 -5.62
CA LYS A 29 -28.41 -5.74 -4.97
C LYS A 29 -29.23 -4.47 -4.82
N THR A 30 -28.55 -3.34 -4.68
CA THR A 30 -29.19 -2.05 -4.45
C THR A 30 -29.25 -1.26 -5.78
N PRO A 31 -30.43 -0.74 -6.17
CA PRO A 31 -30.54 0.15 -7.31
C PRO A 31 -29.57 1.34 -7.18
N LEU A 32 -29.00 1.77 -8.30
CA LEU A 32 -27.98 2.82 -8.31
C LEU A 32 -28.45 4.12 -7.66
N GLU A 33 -29.71 4.52 -7.92
CA GLU A 33 -30.30 5.72 -7.35
C GLU A 33 -30.32 5.67 -5.81
N LEU A 34 -30.75 4.52 -5.27
CA LEU A 34 -30.80 4.31 -3.82
C LEU A 34 -29.40 4.25 -3.22
N ALA A 35 -28.44 3.60 -3.88
CA ALA A 35 -27.04 3.57 -3.43
C ALA A 35 -26.42 4.97 -3.39
N VAL A 36 -26.70 5.82 -4.39
CA VAL A 36 -26.25 7.21 -4.44
C VAL A 36 -26.91 8.04 -3.32
N GLU A 37 -28.20 7.86 -3.07
CA GLU A 37 -28.91 8.55 -1.98
C GLU A 37 -28.35 8.16 -0.61
N GLN A 38 -28.15 6.87 -0.36
CA GLN A 38 -27.51 6.37 0.86
C GLN A 38 -26.08 6.91 1.02
N GLY A 39 -25.30 6.93 -0.07
CA GLY A 39 -23.96 7.52 -0.07
C GLY A 39 -23.97 9.01 0.28
N LYS A 40 -24.94 9.77 -0.25
CA LYS A 40 -25.12 11.18 0.12
C LYS A 40 -25.50 11.35 1.59
N ALA A 41 -26.35 10.49 2.13
CA ALA A 41 -26.74 10.53 3.54
C ALA A 41 -25.58 10.22 4.49
N CYS A 42 -24.65 9.35 4.08
CA CYS A 42 -23.44 9.01 4.84
C CYS A 42 -22.34 10.08 4.76
N ARG A 43 -22.43 11.03 3.84
CA ARG A 43 -21.37 12.01 3.58
C ARG A 43 -21.01 12.84 4.80
N GLU A 44 -22.02 13.45 5.46
CA GLU A 44 -21.77 14.33 6.61
C GLU A 44 -21.25 13.57 7.84
N PRO A 45 -21.82 12.41 8.23
CA PRO A 45 -21.23 11.59 9.29
C PRO A 45 -19.78 11.15 9.00
N LEU A 46 -19.47 10.76 7.76
CA LEU A 46 -18.10 10.39 7.37
C LEU A 46 -17.15 11.58 7.43
N ARG A 47 -17.60 12.75 6.97
CA ARG A 47 -16.82 13.98 7.05
C ARG A 47 -16.52 14.36 8.50
N MET A 48 -17.53 14.33 9.38
CA MET A 48 -17.34 14.58 10.79
C MET A 48 -16.36 13.60 11.43
N LEU A 49 -16.44 12.31 11.07
CA LEU A 49 -15.50 11.30 11.56
C LEU A 49 -14.06 11.60 11.10
N LEU A 50 -13.87 11.97 9.84
CA LEU A 50 -12.56 12.34 9.30
C LEU A 50 -12.01 13.59 10.01
N ASP A 51 -12.83 14.64 10.19
CA ASP A 51 -12.43 15.85 10.88
C ASP A 51 -12.03 15.55 12.35
N LEU A 52 -12.73 14.63 13.01
CA LEU A 52 -12.44 14.20 14.37
C LEU A 52 -11.12 13.44 14.47
N VAL A 53 -10.84 12.56 13.50
CA VAL A 53 -9.57 11.82 13.41
C VAL A 53 -8.41 12.80 13.19
N LEU A 54 -8.55 13.75 12.26
CA LEU A 54 -7.53 14.75 11.97
C LEU A 54 -7.25 15.66 13.17
N GLU A 55 -8.30 16.07 13.88
CA GLU A 55 -8.14 16.90 15.09
C GLU A 55 -7.52 16.12 16.25
N PHE A 56 -7.87 14.84 16.39
CA PHE A 56 -7.22 13.96 17.37
C PHE A 56 -5.72 13.82 17.08
N ASP A 57 -5.36 13.52 15.83
CA ASP A 57 -3.96 13.39 15.42
C ASP A 57 -3.17 14.68 15.70
N ARG A 58 -3.73 15.83 15.31
CA ARG A 58 -3.13 17.15 15.57
C ARG A 58 -2.88 17.39 17.06
N ARG A 59 -3.87 17.07 17.93
CA ARG A 59 -3.73 17.23 19.38
C ARG A 59 -2.75 16.27 19.99
N LEU A 60 -2.76 15.01 19.53
CA LEU A 60 -1.82 13.99 19.99
C LEU A 60 -0.38 14.39 19.67
N LEU A 61 -0.13 14.84 18.43
CA LEU A 61 1.18 15.31 18.01
C LEU A 61 1.65 16.51 18.84
N ALA A 62 0.78 17.49 19.07
CA ALA A 62 1.10 18.65 19.90
C ALA A 62 1.44 18.23 21.34
N ALA A 63 0.68 17.32 21.94
CA ALA A 63 0.93 16.82 23.29
C ALA A 63 2.23 16.03 23.40
N LYS A 64 2.57 15.24 22.35
CA LYS A 64 3.87 14.55 22.27
C LYS A 64 5.03 15.53 22.17
N GLN A 65 4.91 16.56 21.32
CA GLN A 65 5.93 17.60 21.16
C GLN A 65 6.16 18.39 22.46
N GLU A 66 5.10 18.78 23.15
CA GLU A 66 5.20 19.50 24.45
C GLU A 66 5.94 18.67 25.51
N ARG A 67 5.77 17.35 25.47
CA ARG A 67 6.41 16.42 26.42
C ARG A 67 7.74 15.86 25.94
N HIS A 68 8.20 16.22 24.73
CA HIS A 68 9.39 15.68 24.07
C HIS A 68 9.36 14.13 23.96
N LEU A 69 8.18 13.59 23.63
CA LEU A 69 7.95 12.15 23.48
C LEU A 69 7.73 11.80 22.01
N ILE A 70 8.25 10.65 21.62
CA ILE A 70 7.95 9.98 20.34
C ILE A 70 7.64 8.52 20.64
N ASP A 71 6.75 7.91 19.87
CA ASP A 71 6.54 6.45 19.90
C ASP A 71 7.19 5.76 18.70
N PHE A 72 7.10 4.43 18.64
CA PHE A 72 7.70 3.65 17.56
C PHE A 72 7.12 3.99 16.19
N SER A 73 5.82 4.27 16.11
CA SER A 73 5.18 4.68 14.87
C SER A 73 5.67 6.05 14.39
N ASP A 74 5.88 6.99 15.32
CA ASP A 74 6.48 8.29 14.99
C ASP A 74 7.88 8.13 14.39
N MET A 75 8.70 7.25 14.96
CA MET A 75 10.05 6.99 14.46
C MET A 75 10.03 6.47 13.02
N GLU A 76 9.17 5.49 12.74
CA GLU A 76 9.00 4.96 11.38
C GLU A 76 8.52 6.04 10.41
N HIS A 77 7.53 6.85 10.77
CA HIS A 77 7.01 7.91 9.91
C HIS A 77 8.01 9.06 9.70
N TYR A 78 8.76 9.45 10.72
CA TYR A 78 9.84 10.45 10.55
C TYR A 78 10.96 9.92 9.67
N ALA A 79 11.32 8.65 9.81
CA ALA A 79 12.29 8.03 8.93
C ALA A 79 11.82 8.03 7.47
N LEU A 80 10.53 7.70 7.19
CA LEU A 80 9.96 7.83 5.86
C LEU A 80 10.05 9.25 5.31
N GLN A 81 9.73 10.26 6.12
CA GLN A 81 9.79 11.67 5.72
C GLN A 81 11.23 12.14 5.40
N ILE A 82 12.23 11.59 6.09
CA ILE A 82 13.63 11.90 5.86
C ILE A 82 14.16 11.17 4.61
N LEU A 83 13.81 9.89 4.45
CA LEU A 83 14.37 9.02 3.42
C LEU A 83 13.62 9.04 2.10
N LEU A 84 12.37 9.52 2.07
CA LEU A 84 11.54 9.55 0.87
C LEU A 84 11.08 10.96 0.55
N LYS A 85 11.02 11.28 -0.74
CA LYS A 85 10.48 12.55 -1.26
C LYS A 85 9.42 12.27 -2.32
N ARG A 86 8.50 13.23 -2.52
CA ARG A 86 7.51 13.19 -3.59
C ARG A 86 8.03 13.96 -4.79
N GLU A 87 8.12 13.30 -5.92
CA GLU A 87 8.40 13.94 -7.20
C GLU A 87 7.13 14.02 -8.04
N LYS A 88 6.92 15.18 -8.65
CA LYS A 88 5.81 15.39 -9.57
C LYS A 88 6.06 14.63 -10.87
N VAL A 89 5.13 13.78 -11.29
CA VAL A 89 5.21 13.11 -12.59
C VAL A 89 4.62 14.03 -13.64
N GLU A 90 5.44 14.47 -14.59
CA GLU A 90 4.93 15.19 -15.78
C GLU A 90 4.38 14.15 -16.75
N GLU A 91 3.08 14.18 -17.00
CA GLU A 91 2.49 13.37 -18.07
C GLU A 91 2.88 13.95 -19.43
N THR A 92 3.82 13.30 -20.11
CA THR A 92 4.09 13.56 -21.52
C THR A 92 2.99 12.94 -22.37
N GLY A 93 2.00 13.74 -22.74
CA GLY A 93 1.08 13.42 -23.83
C GLY A 93 -0.23 12.72 -23.45
N GLY A 94 -1.21 13.46 -23.04
CA GLY A 94 -2.62 13.05 -22.99
C GLY A 94 -3.52 14.21 -23.37
N THR A 95 -4.16 14.09 -24.54
CA THR A 95 -5.18 15.03 -25.03
C THR A 95 -6.41 15.01 -24.14
N GLY A 96 -6.65 16.10 -23.43
CA GLY A 96 -7.98 16.62 -23.09
C GLY A 96 -8.83 15.83 -22.12
N THR A 97 -8.82 16.27 -20.86
CA THR A 97 -10.04 16.56 -20.06
C THR A 97 -9.64 17.34 -18.80
N ASP A 98 -10.44 18.30 -18.42
CA ASP A 98 -10.23 19.43 -17.51
C ASP A 98 -10.07 19.12 -16.00
N HIS A 99 -9.49 17.99 -15.63
CA HIS A 99 -9.06 17.68 -14.24
C HIS A 99 -7.76 16.89 -14.29
N ALA A 100 -6.63 17.59 -14.59
CA ALA A 100 -5.31 17.00 -14.45
C ALA A 100 -5.00 16.77 -12.97
N GLU A 101 -5.29 15.57 -12.47
CA GLU A 101 -4.79 15.13 -11.17
C GLU A 101 -3.27 15.07 -11.24
N THR A 102 -2.60 15.90 -10.45
CA THR A 102 -1.16 15.88 -10.33
C THR A 102 -0.73 14.54 -9.70
N LYS A 103 -0.16 13.66 -10.51
CA LYS A 103 0.39 12.40 -10.01
C LYS A 103 1.76 12.63 -9.39
N TYR A 104 1.98 12.00 -8.23
CA TYR A 104 3.25 12.02 -7.54
C TYR A 104 3.83 10.61 -7.50
N ARG A 105 5.14 10.54 -7.70
CA ARG A 105 5.93 9.33 -7.46
C ARG A 105 6.72 9.52 -6.18
N ILE A 106 6.79 8.48 -5.35
CA ILE A 106 7.64 8.44 -4.18
C ILE A 106 9.02 7.93 -4.62
N VAL A 107 10.07 8.69 -4.29
CA VAL A 107 11.44 8.36 -4.64
C VAL A 107 12.35 8.56 -3.42
N PRO A 108 13.53 7.91 -3.38
CA PRO A 108 14.53 8.15 -2.34
C PRO A 108 14.96 9.63 -2.30
N SER A 109 15.13 10.14 -1.09
CA SER A 109 15.69 11.48 -0.86
C SER A 109 17.21 11.50 -1.05
N ASP A 110 17.80 12.68 -1.02
CA ASP A 110 19.25 12.82 -1.08
C ASP A 110 19.93 12.18 0.14
N VAL A 111 19.29 12.24 1.32
CA VAL A 111 19.74 11.54 2.53
C VAL A 111 19.73 10.02 2.35
N ALA A 112 18.69 9.48 1.73
CA ALA A 112 18.64 8.05 1.42
C ALA A 112 19.76 7.64 0.45
N MET A 113 20.09 8.49 -0.53
CA MET A 113 21.19 8.24 -1.46
C MET A 113 22.55 8.24 -0.76
N GLU A 114 22.75 9.07 0.26
CA GLU A 114 23.96 9.01 1.11
C GLU A 114 24.04 7.68 1.87
N TYR A 115 22.94 7.21 2.46
CA TYR A 115 22.89 5.90 3.12
C TYR A 115 23.11 4.75 2.15
N ARG A 116 22.61 4.81 0.93
CA ARG A 116 22.89 3.81 -0.12
C ARG A 116 24.39 3.66 -0.39
N GLN A 117 25.14 4.75 -0.36
CA GLN A 117 26.58 4.73 -0.55
C GLN A 117 27.32 4.26 0.71
N TYR A 118 26.77 4.56 1.88
CA TYR A 118 27.39 4.22 3.16
C TYR A 118 27.27 2.74 3.50
N PHE A 119 26.07 2.16 3.33
CA PHE A 119 25.83 0.76 3.66
C PHE A 119 26.33 -0.18 2.57
N GLN A 120 27.35 -0.99 2.90
CA GLN A 120 27.84 -2.04 2.02
C GLN A 120 26.91 -3.25 2.01
N GLU A 121 26.42 -3.64 3.19
CA GLU A 121 25.49 -4.75 3.40
C GLU A 121 24.41 -4.33 4.41
N ILE A 122 23.18 -4.82 4.19
CA ILE A 122 22.01 -4.63 5.06
C ILE A 122 21.54 -6.03 5.42
N LEU A 123 21.70 -6.41 6.69
CA LEU A 123 21.33 -7.72 7.21
C LEU A 123 20.05 -7.59 8.01
N ILE A 124 19.03 -8.37 7.65
CA ILE A 124 17.69 -8.29 8.25
C ILE A 124 17.33 -9.67 8.75
N ASP A 125 17.09 -9.78 10.05
CA ASP A 125 16.58 -10.99 10.69
C ASP A 125 15.07 -10.90 10.89
N GLU A 126 14.42 -12.05 11.04
CA GLU A 126 12.96 -12.19 11.26
C GLU A 126 12.12 -11.39 10.23
N TYR A 127 12.54 -11.42 8.97
CA TYR A 127 11.93 -10.59 7.93
C TYR A 127 10.43 -10.85 7.71
N GLN A 128 9.91 -12.05 8.08
CA GLN A 128 8.49 -12.36 8.02
C GLN A 128 7.63 -11.47 8.94
N ASP A 129 8.23 -10.80 9.92
CA ASP A 129 7.54 -9.88 10.82
C ASP A 129 7.64 -8.41 10.40
N SER A 130 8.28 -8.15 9.25
CA SER A 130 8.40 -6.82 8.69
C SER A 130 7.05 -6.31 8.16
N ASN A 131 6.81 -5.02 8.35
CA ASN A 131 5.67 -4.32 7.80
C ASN A 131 6.04 -3.52 6.53
N LEU A 132 5.03 -2.99 5.85
CA LEU A 132 5.22 -2.26 4.60
C LEU A 132 6.06 -0.97 4.79
N VAL A 133 5.94 -0.29 5.95
CA VAL A 133 6.72 0.91 6.26
C VAL A 133 8.20 0.56 6.32
N GLN A 134 8.54 -0.50 7.04
CA GLN A 134 9.92 -0.98 7.15
C GLN A 134 10.49 -1.42 5.79
N GLU A 135 9.69 -2.08 4.95
CA GLU A 135 10.11 -2.40 3.59
C GLU A 135 10.42 -1.15 2.76
N TYR A 136 9.61 -0.11 2.83
CA TYR A 136 9.92 1.17 2.16
C TYR A 136 11.21 1.81 2.67
N LEU A 137 11.46 1.79 3.99
CA LEU A 137 12.69 2.31 4.57
C LEU A 137 13.91 1.54 4.07
N LEU A 138 13.84 0.20 4.10
CA LEU A 138 14.91 -0.67 3.63
C LEU A 138 15.19 -0.49 2.14
N SER A 139 14.15 -0.40 1.32
CA SER A 139 14.27 -0.15 -0.11
C SER A 139 14.88 1.22 -0.40
N ALA A 140 14.53 2.25 0.37
CA ALA A 140 15.06 3.59 0.18
C ALA A 140 16.57 3.65 0.36
N ILE A 141 17.15 2.87 1.30
CA ILE A 141 18.58 2.86 1.62
C ILE A 141 19.37 1.72 0.98
N SER A 142 18.69 0.79 0.28
CA SER A 142 19.35 -0.29 -0.44
C SER A 142 19.81 0.14 -1.83
N GLY A 143 20.79 -0.56 -2.38
CA GLY A 143 21.26 -0.32 -3.75
C GLY A 143 20.56 -1.12 -4.82
N GLU A 144 19.45 -1.78 -4.53
CA GLU A 144 18.79 -2.70 -5.48
C GLU A 144 18.35 -2.01 -6.78
N GLU A 145 17.79 -0.80 -6.71
CA GLU A 145 17.41 -0.03 -7.89
C GLU A 145 18.60 0.35 -8.79
N GLU A 146 19.82 0.35 -8.23
CA GLU A 146 21.09 0.60 -8.93
C GLU A 146 21.77 -0.70 -9.37
N GLY A 147 21.10 -1.85 -9.20
CA GLY A 147 21.65 -3.18 -9.53
C GLY A 147 22.65 -3.74 -8.51
N ARG A 148 22.74 -3.13 -7.33
CA ARG A 148 23.58 -3.58 -6.24
C ARG A 148 22.73 -4.30 -5.19
N TYR A 149 22.75 -5.61 -5.20
CA TYR A 149 21.98 -6.47 -4.30
C TYR A 149 22.69 -6.61 -2.95
N ASN A 150 22.52 -5.62 -2.09
CA ASN A 150 23.19 -5.53 -0.81
C ASN A 150 22.28 -5.81 0.41
N ARG A 151 21.10 -6.39 0.19
CA ARG A 151 20.22 -6.86 1.27
C ARG A 151 20.31 -8.37 1.43
N PHE A 152 20.52 -8.81 2.66
CA PHE A 152 20.43 -10.21 3.07
C PHE A 152 19.32 -10.35 4.12
N MET A 153 18.33 -11.16 3.83
CA MET A 153 17.13 -11.33 4.65
C MET A 153 17.01 -12.77 5.11
N VAL A 154 16.75 -12.96 6.40
CA VAL A 154 16.48 -14.27 7.00
C VAL A 154 15.11 -14.23 7.65
N GLY A 155 14.36 -15.32 7.55
CA GLY A 155 13.04 -15.44 8.16
C GLY A 155 12.39 -16.79 7.88
N ASP A 156 11.32 -17.06 8.61
CA ASP A 156 10.47 -18.22 8.40
C ASP A 156 8.99 -17.80 8.45
N VAL A 157 8.32 -17.81 7.31
CA VAL A 157 6.91 -17.40 7.17
C VAL A 157 5.99 -18.17 8.12
N LYS A 158 6.34 -19.44 8.48
CA LYS A 158 5.55 -20.26 9.40
C LYS A 158 5.62 -19.76 10.84
N GLN A 159 6.63 -18.96 11.17
CA GLN A 159 6.81 -18.37 12.51
C GLN A 159 6.22 -16.97 12.64
N SER A 160 5.63 -16.41 11.58
CA SER A 160 5.00 -15.11 11.65
C SER A 160 3.77 -15.12 12.55
N ILE A 161 3.86 -14.41 13.67
CA ILE A 161 2.79 -14.26 14.67
C ILE A 161 2.36 -12.81 14.88
N TYR A 162 3.05 -11.85 14.26
CA TYR A 162 2.85 -10.40 14.46
C TYR A 162 1.89 -9.74 13.45
N LYS A 163 0.95 -10.49 12.89
CA LYS A 163 -0.06 -9.94 11.97
C LYS A 163 -0.84 -8.77 12.58
N PHE A 164 -1.05 -8.77 13.90
CA PHE A 164 -1.69 -7.66 14.63
C PHE A 164 -0.85 -6.35 14.65
N ARG A 165 0.45 -6.43 14.33
CA ARG A 165 1.35 -5.28 14.12
C ARG A 165 1.53 -4.93 12.65
N LEU A 166 0.61 -5.35 11.80
CA LEU A 166 0.65 -5.15 10.35
C LEU A 166 1.84 -5.84 9.66
N ALA A 167 2.43 -6.87 10.30
CA ALA A 167 3.41 -7.73 9.65
C ALA A 167 2.82 -8.34 8.38
N ARG A 168 3.60 -8.36 7.31
CA ARG A 168 3.22 -8.84 5.99
C ARG A 168 4.17 -9.92 5.51
N PRO A 169 3.96 -11.18 5.95
CA PRO A 169 4.79 -12.31 5.51
C PRO A 169 4.83 -12.48 3.99
N GLU A 170 3.80 -11.96 3.29
CA GLU A 170 3.72 -11.95 1.84
C GLU A 170 4.90 -11.22 1.20
N LEU A 171 5.42 -10.15 1.84
CA LEU A 171 6.60 -9.42 1.36
C LEU A 171 7.84 -10.30 1.27
N PHE A 172 7.95 -11.29 2.18
CA PHE A 172 9.05 -12.25 2.15
C PHE A 172 8.87 -13.27 1.02
N LEU A 173 7.64 -13.72 0.76
CA LEU A 173 7.36 -14.64 -0.34
C LEU A 173 7.57 -13.98 -1.70
N GLU A 174 7.20 -12.71 -1.86
CA GLU A 174 7.41 -11.94 -3.10
C GLU A 174 8.89 -11.78 -3.49
N LYS A 175 9.82 -12.00 -2.56
CA LYS A 175 11.27 -11.93 -2.83
C LYS A 175 11.86 -13.25 -3.34
N TYR A 176 11.10 -14.36 -3.31
CA TYR A 176 11.53 -15.67 -3.79
C TYR A 176 11.23 -15.91 -5.27
N ASP A 177 10.33 -15.14 -5.86
CA ASP A 177 9.92 -15.22 -7.27
C ASP A 177 10.75 -14.25 -8.13
#